data_49ebe1290a98693e1e5064aae97b2e97
#
_entry.id   49ebe1290a98693e1e5064aae97b2e97
#
_cell.length_a   1.000
_cell.length_b   1.000
_cell.length_c   1.000
_cell.angle_alpha   90.00
_cell.angle_beta   90.00
_cell.angle_gamma   90.00
#
_symmetry.space_group_name_H-M   'P 1'
#
loop_
_entity.id
_entity.type
_entity.pdbx_description
1 polymer ?
#
loop_
_entity_poly.entity_id
_entity_poly.type
_entity_poly.pdbx_seq_one_letter_code
_entity_poly.pdbx_strand_id
1 'polypeptide(L)'
;MSRDAFLEKAYTKLKLQVTPEGRIPLKNIYRLFSADRKRVETALEACSLPSSRNDSIPQEDFTPEVYRVFLNNLCPRPEIDNIFSEFGAKSKPYLTVDQMMDFINLKQRDPRLNEILYPPLKQEQVQVLIEKYEPNSSLAKKGQISVDGFMRYLSGEENGVVSPEKLDLNEDMSQPLSHYFINSSHNTYLTAGQLAGNSSVEMYRQVLLSGCRCVELDCWKGRTAEEEPVITHGFTMTTEISFKEVIEAIAECAFKTSPFPILLSFENHVDSPKQQAKMAEYCRLIFGDALLMEPLEKYPLESGVPLPSPMDLMYKILVKNKKKSHKSSEGSGKKKLSEQASNTYSDSSSVFEPSSPGAGEADTESDDDDDDDDCKKSSMDEGTAGSEAMATEEMSNLVNYIQPVXXXXXXXXXKFQKKETEALKCLPSWKPKDLSNLQSLRWNL
;
A
#
# COMPACT_ATOMS: atom_id res chain seq x y z
N MET A 1 7.16 -6.76 8.15
CA MET A 1 8.49 -7.44 8.07
C MET A 1 9.56 -6.41 8.34
N SER A 2 10.45 -6.68 9.28
CA SER A 2 11.55 -5.74 9.56
C SER A 2 12.48 -5.62 8.35
N ARG A 3 13.23 -4.51 8.27
CA ARG A 3 14.25 -4.31 7.24
C ARG A 3 15.21 -5.51 7.18
N ASP A 4 15.67 -5.96 8.33
CA ASP A 4 16.64 -7.06 8.41
C ASP A 4 16.05 -8.38 7.89
N ALA A 5 14.81 -8.70 8.26
CA ALA A 5 14.13 -9.90 7.76
C ALA A 5 13.95 -9.86 6.24
N PHE A 6 13.63 -8.67 5.67
CA PHE A 6 13.57 -8.49 4.22
C PHE A 6 14.92 -8.73 3.56
N LEU A 7 16.00 -8.15 4.13
CA LEU A 7 17.35 -8.27 3.57
C LEU A 7 17.86 -9.71 3.65
N GLU A 8 17.55 -10.44 4.72
CA GLU A 8 17.88 -11.87 4.86
C GLU A 8 17.11 -12.71 3.83
N LYS A 9 15.82 -12.46 3.65
CA LYS A 9 15.01 -13.16 2.64
C LYS A 9 15.55 -12.88 1.23
N ALA A 10 15.96 -11.64 0.96
CA ALA A 10 16.57 -11.24 -0.32
C ALA A 10 17.88 -12.00 -0.56
N TYR A 11 18.74 -12.08 0.46
CA TYR A 11 20.01 -12.83 0.39
C TYR A 11 19.74 -14.30 0.07
N THR A 12 18.86 -14.94 0.83
CA THR A 12 18.48 -16.34 0.64
C THR A 12 17.95 -16.58 -0.80
N LYS A 13 17.08 -15.70 -1.28
CA LYS A 13 16.52 -15.79 -2.63
C LYS A 13 17.63 -15.70 -3.69
N LEU A 14 18.57 -14.78 -3.54
CA LEU A 14 19.71 -14.64 -4.47
C LEU A 14 20.59 -15.91 -4.46
N LYS A 15 20.88 -16.46 -3.29
CA LYS A 15 21.70 -17.68 -3.13
C LYS A 15 21.05 -18.92 -3.76
N LEU A 16 19.71 -18.95 -3.85
CA LEU A 16 18.95 -20.05 -4.47
C LEU A 16 18.81 -19.90 -5.99
N GLN A 17 18.98 -18.69 -6.52
CA GLN A 17 18.79 -18.39 -7.95
C GLN A 17 20.13 -18.50 -8.70
N VAL A 18 20.68 -19.71 -8.76
CA VAL A 18 21.98 -19.97 -9.40
C VAL A 18 21.82 -20.63 -10.77
N THR A 19 22.84 -20.46 -11.63
CA THR A 19 22.96 -21.19 -12.89
C THR A 19 23.33 -22.65 -12.60
N PRO A 20 23.26 -23.56 -13.62
CA PRO A 20 23.73 -24.95 -13.43
C PRO A 20 25.19 -25.05 -12.95
N GLU A 21 26.02 -24.04 -13.21
CA GLU A 21 27.39 -23.96 -12.83
C GLU A 21 27.62 -23.40 -11.42
N GLY A 22 26.53 -23.21 -10.64
CA GLY A 22 26.59 -22.69 -9.26
C GLY A 22 26.94 -21.21 -9.16
N ARG A 23 26.52 -20.40 -10.13
CA ARG A 23 26.82 -18.96 -10.15
C ARG A 23 25.55 -18.12 -10.03
N ILE A 24 25.60 -17.03 -9.30
CA ILE A 24 24.49 -16.07 -9.13
C ILE A 24 24.55 -15.06 -10.29
N PRO A 25 23.56 -15.05 -11.21
CA PRO A 25 23.54 -14.05 -12.27
C PRO A 25 23.32 -12.64 -11.71
N LEU A 26 24.17 -11.67 -12.10
CA LEU A 26 24.06 -10.29 -11.62
C LEU A 26 22.73 -9.63 -12.03
N LYS A 27 22.12 -10.08 -13.12
CA LYS A 27 20.78 -9.60 -13.51
C LYS A 27 19.74 -9.78 -12.40
N ASN A 28 19.89 -10.80 -11.54
CA ASN A 28 18.98 -11.04 -10.40
C ASN A 28 19.20 -9.99 -9.30
N ILE A 29 20.45 -9.60 -9.05
CA ILE A 29 20.80 -8.52 -8.10
C ILE A 29 20.25 -7.20 -8.64
N TYR A 30 20.47 -6.90 -9.91
CA TYR A 30 19.95 -5.68 -10.55
C TYR A 30 18.43 -5.61 -10.53
N ARG A 31 17.74 -6.74 -10.70
CA ARG A 31 16.27 -6.78 -10.62
C ARG A 31 15.76 -6.54 -9.21
N LEU A 32 16.48 -7.09 -8.22
CA LEU A 32 16.07 -6.96 -6.81
C LEU A 32 16.31 -5.54 -6.28
N PHE A 33 17.38 -4.87 -6.74
CA PHE A 33 17.75 -3.52 -6.32
C PHE A 33 17.69 -2.55 -7.51
N SER A 34 16.54 -2.49 -8.16
CA SER A 34 16.36 -1.89 -9.49
C SER A 34 16.30 -0.36 -9.53
N ALA A 35 16.18 0.30 -8.38
CA ALA A 35 15.91 1.75 -8.34
C ALA A 35 17.07 2.60 -8.88
N ASP A 36 18.32 2.18 -8.71
CA ASP A 36 19.50 2.93 -9.18
C ASP A 36 20.60 1.96 -9.61
N ARG A 37 20.69 1.75 -10.92
CA ARG A 37 21.66 0.83 -11.52
C ARG A 37 23.11 1.21 -11.21
N LYS A 38 23.44 2.50 -11.34
CA LYS A 38 24.82 2.98 -11.11
C LYS A 38 25.25 2.74 -9.65
N ARG A 39 24.34 2.92 -8.70
CA ARG A 39 24.59 2.65 -7.29
C ARG A 39 24.87 1.16 -7.05
N VAL A 40 24.14 0.27 -7.72
CA VAL A 40 24.37 -1.18 -7.62
C VAL A 40 25.76 -1.53 -8.18
N GLU A 41 26.12 -0.97 -9.32
CA GLU A 41 27.46 -1.15 -9.95
C GLU A 41 28.57 -0.75 -8.96
N THR A 42 28.50 0.46 -8.42
CA THR A 42 29.47 1.00 -7.46
C THR A 42 29.56 0.11 -6.21
N ALA A 43 28.43 -0.37 -5.71
CA ALA A 43 28.40 -1.22 -4.52
C ALA A 43 29.04 -2.60 -4.77
N LEU A 44 28.85 -3.17 -5.96
CA LEU A 44 29.47 -4.42 -6.37
C LEU A 44 31.00 -4.26 -6.50
N GLU A 45 31.44 -3.18 -7.15
CA GLU A 45 32.86 -2.84 -7.33
C GLU A 45 33.55 -2.64 -5.96
N ALA A 46 32.87 -2.00 -5.01
CA ALA A 46 33.38 -1.82 -3.66
C ALA A 46 33.58 -3.17 -2.92
N CYS A 47 32.89 -4.22 -3.35
CA CYS A 47 33.08 -5.59 -2.82
C CYS A 47 34.07 -6.40 -3.64
N SER A 48 34.73 -5.80 -4.62
CA SER A 48 35.66 -6.50 -5.56
C SER A 48 34.90 -7.58 -6.37
N LEU A 49 33.60 -7.36 -6.64
CA LEU A 49 32.76 -8.26 -7.42
C LEU A 49 32.59 -7.71 -8.84
N PRO A 50 32.32 -8.57 -9.84
CA PRO A 50 31.93 -8.10 -11.15
C PRO A 50 30.73 -7.16 -11.07
N SER A 51 30.64 -6.16 -11.96
CA SER A 51 29.55 -5.18 -11.94
C SER A 51 28.72 -5.18 -13.23
N SER A 52 29.15 -5.88 -14.28
CA SER A 52 28.36 -5.97 -15.52
C SER A 52 27.13 -6.83 -15.32
N ARG A 53 25.98 -6.35 -15.75
CA ARG A 53 24.66 -7.04 -15.62
C ARG A 53 24.69 -8.47 -16.22
N ASN A 54 25.53 -8.70 -17.23
CA ASN A 54 25.61 -9.99 -17.91
C ASN A 54 26.57 -10.97 -17.22
N ASP A 55 27.28 -10.53 -16.18
CA ASP A 55 28.20 -11.37 -15.40
C ASP A 55 27.47 -12.18 -14.34
N SER A 56 28.22 -12.97 -13.63
CA SER A 56 27.74 -13.81 -12.54
C SER A 56 28.82 -13.93 -11.45
N ILE A 57 28.40 -14.20 -10.24
CA ILE A 57 29.28 -14.37 -9.06
C ILE A 57 29.24 -15.84 -8.63
N PRO A 58 30.39 -16.49 -8.36
CA PRO A 58 30.36 -17.82 -7.73
C PRO A 58 29.57 -17.76 -6.43
N GLN A 59 28.70 -18.73 -6.17
CA GLN A 59 27.84 -18.75 -4.98
C GLN A 59 28.64 -18.65 -3.69
N GLU A 60 29.83 -19.28 -3.67
CA GLU A 60 30.76 -19.27 -2.53
C GLU A 60 31.36 -17.88 -2.24
N ASP A 61 31.54 -17.06 -3.27
CA ASP A 61 32.08 -15.68 -3.11
C ASP A 61 31.02 -14.70 -2.57
N PHE A 62 29.74 -15.03 -2.68
CA PHE A 62 28.65 -14.17 -2.18
C PHE A 62 28.26 -14.60 -0.76
N THR A 63 29.18 -14.35 0.18
CA THR A 63 28.98 -14.67 1.60
C THR A 63 28.09 -13.65 2.31
N PRO A 64 27.57 -13.96 3.51
CA PRO A 64 26.82 -12.97 4.30
C PRO A 64 27.63 -11.70 4.58
N GLU A 65 28.95 -11.84 4.79
CA GLU A 65 29.86 -10.70 5.04
C GLU A 65 29.99 -9.82 3.80
N VAL A 66 30.19 -10.40 2.63
CA VAL A 66 30.25 -9.70 1.34
C VAL A 66 28.90 -9.00 1.08
N TYR A 67 27.80 -9.68 1.33
CA TYR A 67 26.45 -9.10 1.17
C TYR A 67 26.26 -7.90 2.11
N ARG A 68 26.73 -7.98 3.35
CA ARG A 68 26.66 -6.85 4.30
C ARG A 68 27.45 -5.64 3.77
N VAL A 69 28.68 -5.87 3.27
CA VAL A 69 29.52 -4.80 2.69
C VAL A 69 28.81 -4.20 1.46
N PHE A 70 28.24 -5.05 0.62
CA PHE A 70 27.45 -4.61 -0.55
C PHE A 70 26.29 -3.68 -0.11
N LEU A 71 25.50 -4.08 0.89
CA LEU A 71 24.37 -3.28 1.40
C LEU A 71 24.84 -1.94 1.97
N ASN A 72 25.96 -1.92 2.68
CA ASN A 72 26.51 -0.70 3.27
C ASN A 72 26.97 0.29 2.18
N ASN A 73 27.48 -0.21 1.07
CA ASN A 73 27.87 0.62 -0.08
C ASN A 73 26.66 1.01 -0.93
N LEU A 74 25.65 0.15 -1.01
CA LEU A 74 24.41 0.42 -1.73
C LEU A 74 23.61 1.54 -1.04
N CYS A 75 23.56 1.56 0.28
CA CYS A 75 22.81 2.51 1.09
C CYS A 75 23.68 3.04 2.24
N PRO A 76 24.68 3.89 1.96
CA PRO A 76 25.49 4.48 3.02
C PRO A 76 24.63 5.39 3.92
N ARG A 77 24.97 5.45 5.20
CA ARG A 77 24.23 6.15 6.23
C ARG A 77 25.12 7.20 6.91
N PRO A 78 25.50 8.26 6.18
CA PRO A 78 26.42 9.27 6.74
C PRO A 78 25.89 9.95 8.01
N GLU A 79 24.57 10.02 8.19
CA GLU A 79 23.95 10.56 9.40
C GLU A 79 24.34 9.73 10.65
N ILE A 80 24.53 8.42 10.51
CA ILE A 80 24.96 7.55 11.62
C ILE A 80 26.44 7.76 11.90
N ASP A 81 27.26 7.88 10.86
CA ASP A 81 28.69 8.20 10.99
C ASP A 81 28.88 9.54 11.73
N ASN A 82 28.04 10.52 11.43
CA ASN A 82 28.05 11.84 12.09
C ASN A 82 27.73 11.69 13.58
N ILE A 83 26.71 10.91 13.95
CA ILE A 83 26.36 10.65 15.37
C ILE A 83 27.56 9.98 16.09
N PHE A 84 28.18 8.97 15.47
CA PHE A 84 29.35 8.31 16.05
C PHE A 84 30.51 9.27 16.23
N SER A 85 30.71 10.19 15.29
CA SER A 85 31.75 11.23 15.38
C SER A 85 31.46 12.25 16.47
N GLU A 86 30.19 12.56 16.69
CA GLU A 86 29.76 13.55 17.70
C GLU A 86 29.89 12.99 19.13
N PHE A 87 29.43 11.77 19.37
CA PHE A 87 29.32 11.17 20.69
C PHE A 87 30.49 10.25 21.04
N GLY A 88 31.15 9.69 20.04
CA GLY A 88 32.25 8.74 20.21
C GLY A 88 33.63 9.39 20.20
N ALA A 89 34.62 8.62 20.58
CA ALA A 89 36.02 8.99 20.37
C ALA A 89 36.35 8.72 18.88
N LYS A 90 36.99 9.65 18.22
CA LYS A 90 37.32 9.60 16.77
C LYS A 90 38.10 8.36 16.34
N SER A 91 38.72 7.64 17.27
CA SER A 91 39.53 6.47 16.98
C SER A 91 38.87 5.14 17.34
N LYS A 92 37.65 5.14 17.88
CA LYS A 92 37.00 3.91 18.34
C LYS A 92 35.77 3.58 17.51
N PRO A 93 35.63 2.32 17.06
CA PRO A 93 34.48 1.90 16.24
C PRO A 93 33.24 1.52 17.08
N TYR A 94 33.12 2.06 18.29
CA TYR A 94 32.01 1.78 19.21
C TYR A 94 31.73 2.99 20.09
N LEU A 95 30.52 3.08 20.62
CA LEU A 95 30.15 3.98 21.71
C LEU A 95 30.13 3.18 23.02
N THR A 96 30.56 3.83 24.10
CA THR A 96 30.45 3.26 25.47
C THR A 96 29.01 3.43 25.97
N VAL A 97 28.67 2.74 27.08
CA VAL A 97 27.35 2.88 27.71
C VAL A 97 27.05 4.32 28.07
N ASP A 98 28.04 5.10 28.55
CA ASP A 98 27.87 6.51 28.90
C ASP A 98 27.61 7.37 27.65
N GLN A 99 28.36 7.14 26.58
CA GLN A 99 28.17 7.85 25.31
C GLN A 99 26.80 7.54 24.67
N MET A 100 26.38 6.29 24.74
CA MET A 100 25.05 5.88 24.27
C MET A 100 23.94 6.52 25.15
N MET A 101 24.14 6.57 26.47
CA MET A 101 23.23 7.21 27.41
C MET A 101 23.10 8.72 27.12
N ASP A 102 24.20 9.39 26.87
CA ASP A 102 24.22 10.81 26.50
C ASP A 102 23.45 11.03 25.19
N PHE A 103 23.67 10.20 24.19
CA PHE A 103 22.91 10.29 22.93
C PHE A 103 21.40 10.18 23.19
N ILE A 104 20.98 9.15 23.93
CA ILE A 104 19.54 8.90 24.21
C ILE A 104 18.94 10.07 25.00
N ASN A 105 19.60 10.49 26.07
CA ASN A 105 19.06 11.47 27.01
C ASN A 105 19.16 12.92 26.53
N LEU A 106 20.20 13.27 25.75
CA LEU A 106 20.46 14.65 25.33
C LEU A 106 20.03 14.94 23.89
N LYS A 107 19.99 13.94 23.00
CA LYS A 107 19.64 14.15 21.59
C LYS A 107 18.29 13.56 21.20
N GLN A 108 17.97 12.36 21.68
CA GLN A 108 16.69 11.73 21.33
C GLN A 108 15.55 12.19 22.24
N ARG A 109 15.81 12.30 23.53
CA ARG A 109 14.78 12.68 24.49
C ARG A 109 14.31 14.12 24.25
N ASP A 110 13.02 14.33 24.14
CA ASP A 110 12.43 15.66 24.06
C ASP A 110 12.65 16.38 25.41
N PRO A 111 13.34 17.51 25.44
CA PRO A 111 13.62 18.22 26.70
C PRO A 111 12.37 18.75 27.40
N ARG A 112 11.23 18.79 26.72
CA ARG A 112 9.95 19.22 27.31
C ARG A 112 9.27 18.13 28.14
N LEU A 113 9.74 16.86 28.02
CA LEU A 113 9.15 15.76 28.78
C LEU A 113 9.37 15.93 30.29
N ASN A 114 8.32 15.72 31.03
CA ASN A 114 8.34 15.74 32.51
C ASN A 114 9.28 14.64 33.02
N GLU A 115 10.26 15.00 33.86
CA GLU A 115 11.29 14.07 34.34
C GLU A 115 10.79 13.07 35.38
N ILE A 116 9.66 13.34 36.04
CA ILE A 116 9.06 12.41 37.00
C ILE A 116 8.27 11.32 36.27
N LEU A 117 7.47 11.73 35.27
CA LEU A 117 6.65 10.79 34.48
C LEU A 117 7.46 10.04 33.41
N TYR A 118 8.49 10.71 32.87
CA TYR A 118 9.32 10.18 31.79
C TYR A 118 10.80 10.45 32.13
N PRO A 119 11.35 9.74 33.12
CA PRO A 119 12.73 10.00 33.56
C PRO A 119 13.76 9.65 32.49
N PRO A 120 14.89 10.37 32.44
CA PRO A 120 16.00 9.97 31.60
C PRO A 120 16.45 8.55 31.91
N LEU A 121 16.94 7.84 30.88
CA LEU A 121 17.45 6.48 31.05
C LEU A 121 18.71 6.46 31.92
N LYS A 122 18.78 5.46 32.79
CA LYS A 122 19.95 5.19 33.63
C LYS A 122 20.93 4.23 32.91
N GLN A 123 22.14 4.18 33.37
CA GLN A 123 23.22 3.36 32.81
C GLN A 123 22.82 1.88 32.67
N GLU A 124 22.14 1.34 33.69
CA GLU A 124 21.73 -0.07 33.70
C GLU A 124 20.69 -0.36 32.59
N GLN A 125 19.79 0.60 32.34
CA GLN A 125 18.78 0.46 31.28
C GLN A 125 19.43 0.54 29.89
N VAL A 126 20.43 1.42 29.73
CA VAL A 126 21.18 1.54 28.47
C VAL A 126 22.01 0.29 28.23
N GLN A 127 22.58 -0.31 29.30
CA GLN A 127 23.33 -1.57 29.19
C GLN A 127 22.43 -2.69 28.64
N VAL A 128 21.18 -2.78 29.11
CA VAL A 128 20.19 -3.75 28.61
C VAL A 128 19.92 -3.53 27.11
N LEU A 129 19.82 -2.26 26.67
CA LEU A 129 19.65 -1.94 25.24
C LEU A 129 20.88 -2.40 24.43
N ILE A 130 22.08 -2.13 24.95
CA ILE A 130 23.31 -2.56 24.29
C ILE A 130 23.34 -4.09 24.15
N GLU A 131 23.01 -4.83 25.21
CA GLU A 131 22.98 -6.30 25.20
C GLU A 131 21.94 -6.86 24.22
N LYS A 132 20.82 -6.15 24.05
CA LYS A 132 19.76 -6.55 23.11
C LYS A 132 20.17 -6.33 21.66
N TYR A 133 20.82 -5.21 21.37
CA TYR A 133 21.02 -4.78 19.97
C TYR A 133 22.42 -5.04 19.41
N GLU A 134 23.46 -5.17 20.29
CA GLU A 134 24.82 -5.39 19.83
C GLU A 134 25.02 -6.85 19.40
N PRO A 135 25.32 -7.11 18.10
CA PRO A 135 25.51 -8.49 17.64
C PRO A 135 26.79 -9.14 18.16
N ASN A 136 27.77 -8.35 18.57
CA ASN A 136 29.04 -8.86 19.11
C ASN A 136 28.94 -8.97 20.64
N SER A 137 28.78 -10.19 21.15
CA SER A 137 28.61 -10.45 22.58
C SER A 137 29.80 -9.99 23.44
N SER A 138 31.00 -9.93 22.86
CA SER A 138 32.19 -9.43 23.59
C SER A 138 32.08 -7.90 23.79
N LEU A 139 31.63 -7.16 22.78
CA LEU A 139 31.41 -5.71 22.93
C LEU A 139 30.23 -5.45 23.88
N ALA A 140 29.13 -6.19 23.75
CA ALA A 140 27.95 -6.03 24.59
C ALA A 140 28.31 -6.17 26.08
N LYS A 141 29.06 -7.19 26.45
CA LYS A 141 29.52 -7.46 27.82
C LYS A 141 30.38 -6.34 28.37
N LYS A 142 31.09 -5.60 27.51
CA LYS A 142 31.94 -4.47 27.87
C LYS A 142 31.17 -3.14 27.92
N GLY A 143 29.84 -3.16 27.70
CA GLY A 143 29.04 -1.95 27.63
C GLY A 143 29.39 -1.10 26.39
N GLN A 144 29.67 -1.75 25.28
CA GLN A 144 30.06 -1.10 24.02
C GLN A 144 29.11 -1.46 22.92
N ILE A 145 28.72 -0.49 22.08
CA ILE A 145 27.83 -0.72 20.95
C ILE A 145 28.53 -0.25 19.65
N SER A 146 28.61 -1.17 18.68
CA SER A 146 29.16 -0.91 17.35
C SER A 146 28.18 -0.10 16.49
N VAL A 147 28.63 0.37 15.33
CA VAL A 147 27.75 1.02 14.34
C VAL A 147 26.59 0.07 13.96
N ASP A 148 26.86 -1.20 13.77
CA ASP A 148 25.82 -2.21 13.43
C ASP A 148 24.80 -2.35 14.57
N GLY A 149 25.26 -2.48 15.80
CA GLY A 149 24.38 -2.53 16.98
C GLY A 149 23.54 -1.25 17.13
N PHE A 150 24.15 -0.11 16.90
CA PHE A 150 23.49 1.20 16.98
C PHE A 150 22.42 1.32 15.88
N MET A 151 22.70 0.89 14.65
CA MET A 151 21.73 0.85 13.56
C MET A 151 20.52 -0.03 13.91
N ARG A 152 20.77 -1.19 14.54
CA ARG A 152 19.71 -2.08 15.02
C ARG A 152 18.85 -1.42 16.08
N TYR A 153 19.48 -0.69 17.02
CA TYR A 153 18.77 0.07 18.05
C TYR A 153 17.86 1.14 17.41
N LEU A 154 18.40 1.92 16.45
CA LEU A 154 17.63 2.96 15.78
C LEU A 154 16.41 2.40 15.00
N SER A 155 16.51 1.14 14.55
CA SER A 155 15.43 0.45 13.84
C SER A 155 14.57 -0.40 14.79
N GLY A 156 14.92 -0.46 16.05
CA GLY A 156 14.30 -1.33 17.04
C GLY A 156 13.00 -0.77 17.60
N GLU A 157 12.25 -1.64 18.26
CA GLU A 157 10.95 -1.33 18.85
C GLU A 157 11.02 -0.20 19.89
N GLU A 158 12.08 -0.19 20.71
CA GLU A 158 12.27 0.82 21.75
C GLU A 158 12.52 2.22 21.17
N ASN A 159 12.97 2.28 19.92
CA ASN A 159 13.23 3.55 19.24
C ASN A 159 12.11 3.91 18.26
N GLY A 160 10.96 3.29 18.38
CA GLY A 160 9.81 3.58 17.52
C GLY A 160 9.22 4.96 17.78
N VAL A 161 8.64 5.55 16.73
CA VAL A 161 7.96 6.86 16.81
C VAL A 161 6.77 6.80 17.77
N VAL A 162 6.14 5.62 17.85
CA VAL A 162 5.01 5.34 18.73
C VAL A 162 5.41 4.22 19.69
N SER A 163 5.16 4.42 20.97
CA SER A 163 5.39 3.38 21.99
C SER A 163 4.63 2.11 21.60
N PRO A 164 5.25 0.90 21.71
CA PRO A 164 4.55 -0.36 21.43
C PRO A 164 3.23 -0.53 22.18
N GLU A 165 3.14 -0.04 23.41
CA GLU A 165 1.93 -0.06 24.22
C GLU A 165 0.77 0.72 23.60
N LYS A 166 1.10 1.74 22.78
CA LYS A 166 0.11 2.57 22.09
C LYS A 166 -0.36 1.95 20.78
N LEU A 167 0.30 0.88 20.32
CA LEU A 167 -0.12 0.13 19.14
C LEU A 167 -1.20 -0.90 19.46
N ASP A 168 -1.39 -1.22 20.73
CA ASP A 168 -2.47 -2.11 21.18
C ASP A 168 -3.83 -1.44 20.89
N LEU A 169 -4.75 -2.23 20.36
CA LEU A 169 -6.09 -1.76 20.05
C LEU A 169 -6.88 -1.51 21.32
N ASN A 170 -7.21 -0.26 21.56
CA ASN A 170 -8.00 0.20 22.69
C ASN A 170 -9.43 0.56 22.30
N GLU A 171 -9.75 0.47 21.00
CA GLU A 171 -11.02 0.93 20.47
C GLU A 171 -12.04 -0.21 20.40
N ASP A 172 -13.30 0.14 20.61
CA ASP A 172 -14.41 -0.81 20.49
C ASP A 172 -14.53 -1.22 19.02
N MET A 173 -14.29 -2.48 18.71
CA MET A 173 -14.39 -3.07 17.37
C MET A 173 -15.67 -3.89 17.19
N SER A 174 -16.66 -3.71 18.09
CA SER A 174 -17.93 -4.45 18.07
C SER A 174 -19.08 -3.71 17.37
N GLN A 175 -18.85 -2.45 16.92
CA GLN A 175 -19.87 -1.68 16.21
C GLN A 175 -19.95 -2.10 14.72
N PRO A 176 -21.07 -1.83 14.03
CA PRO A 176 -21.18 -2.12 12.61
C PRO A 176 -20.03 -1.50 11.80
N LEU A 177 -19.59 -2.19 10.74
CA LEU A 177 -18.44 -1.78 9.92
C LEU A 177 -18.56 -0.33 9.42
N SER A 178 -19.78 0.15 9.17
CA SER A 178 -20.05 1.54 8.74
C SER A 178 -19.70 2.61 9.78
N HIS A 179 -19.42 2.23 11.03
CA HIS A 179 -19.06 3.17 12.10
C HIS A 179 -17.55 3.51 12.13
N TYR A 180 -16.75 2.88 11.27
CA TYR A 180 -15.29 3.01 11.31
C TYR A 180 -14.75 3.70 10.07
N PHE A 181 -13.70 4.49 10.27
CA PHE A 181 -12.81 4.93 9.19
C PHE A 181 -11.82 3.81 8.90
N ILE A 182 -11.71 3.45 7.63
CA ILE A 182 -10.82 2.36 7.21
C ILE A 182 -9.56 2.97 6.61
N ASN A 183 -8.42 2.64 7.19
CA ASN A 183 -7.11 3.06 6.67
C ASN A 183 -6.92 2.43 5.29
N SER A 184 -6.94 3.25 4.25
CA SER A 184 -6.99 2.83 2.84
C SER A 184 -5.77 3.31 2.05
N SER A 185 -5.42 2.56 1.03
CA SER A 185 -4.35 2.89 0.08
C SER A 185 -4.94 3.01 -1.33
N HIS A 186 -4.65 4.10 -2.01
CA HIS A 186 -5.04 4.40 -3.39
C HIS A 186 -3.92 3.94 -4.34
N ASN A 187 -4.27 3.28 -5.44
CA ASN A 187 -3.34 2.77 -6.46
C ASN A 187 -2.14 2.06 -5.81
N THR A 188 -2.44 1.10 -4.95
CA THR A 188 -1.51 0.45 -4.01
C THR A 188 -0.26 -0.11 -4.68
N TYR A 189 -0.36 -0.54 -5.93
CA TYR A 189 0.71 -1.16 -6.71
C TYR A 189 1.82 -0.18 -7.12
N LEU A 190 1.56 1.15 -7.14
CA LEU A 190 2.52 2.14 -7.64
C LEU A 190 3.63 2.42 -6.62
N THR A 191 4.87 2.46 -7.11
CA THR A 191 6.04 2.82 -6.28
C THR A 191 6.39 4.30 -6.37
N ALA A 192 5.85 5.01 -7.36
CA ALA A 192 6.15 6.42 -7.64
C ALA A 192 4.95 7.08 -8.34
N GLY A 193 5.19 7.97 -9.27
CA GLY A 193 4.16 8.79 -9.91
C GLY A 193 3.03 8.03 -10.59
N GLN A 194 1.89 8.69 -10.73
CA GLN A 194 0.64 8.12 -11.25
C GLN A 194 0.67 7.87 -12.76
N LEU A 195 1.43 8.65 -13.52
CA LEU A 195 1.39 8.62 -14.99
C LEU A 195 2.53 7.81 -15.62
N ALA A 196 3.62 7.58 -14.89
CA ALA A 196 4.77 6.80 -15.35
C ALA A 196 5.56 6.28 -14.17
N GLY A 197 6.05 5.05 -14.27
CA GLY A 197 6.86 4.46 -13.22
C GLY A 197 6.62 2.97 -13.05
N ASN A 198 7.16 2.44 -11.99
CA ASN A 198 7.11 1.00 -11.71
C ASN A 198 5.94 0.66 -10.78
N SER A 199 5.27 -0.44 -11.08
CA SER A 199 4.37 -1.13 -10.16
C SER A 199 5.15 -2.23 -9.45
N SER A 200 4.72 -2.60 -8.25
CA SER A 200 5.41 -3.63 -7.46
C SER A 200 4.44 -4.41 -6.58
N VAL A 201 4.58 -5.72 -6.62
CA VAL A 201 3.87 -6.64 -5.71
C VAL A 201 4.26 -6.35 -4.25
N GLU A 202 5.52 -5.95 -4.02
CA GLU A 202 6.03 -5.66 -2.68
C GLU A 202 5.29 -4.49 -2.01
N MET A 203 4.74 -3.56 -2.79
CA MET A 203 3.95 -2.45 -2.24
C MET A 203 2.74 -2.95 -1.43
N TYR A 204 2.09 -4.01 -1.88
CA TYR A 204 0.97 -4.61 -1.13
C TYR A 204 1.43 -5.15 0.22
N ARG A 205 2.60 -5.82 0.26
CA ARG A 205 3.17 -6.29 1.53
C ARG A 205 3.46 -5.13 2.47
N GLN A 206 4.14 -4.09 1.97
CA GLN A 206 4.54 -2.93 2.77
C GLN A 206 3.32 -2.20 3.35
N VAL A 207 2.31 -1.97 2.53
CA VAL A 207 1.09 -1.24 2.90
C VAL A 207 0.31 -2.02 3.98
N LEU A 208 0.13 -3.31 3.80
CA LEU A 208 -0.59 -4.16 4.78
C LEU A 208 0.19 -4.26 6.11
N LEU A 209 1.52 -4.43 6.03
CA LEU A 209 2.37 -4.49 7.23
C LEU A 209 2.43 -3.16 7.96
N SER A 210 2.15 -2.04 7.26
CA SER A 210 2.05 -0.70 7.87
C SER A 210 0.70 -0.47 8.57
N GLY A 211 -0.24 -1.43 8.46
CA GLY A 211 -1.53 -1.35 9.15
C GLY A 211 -2.71 -0.94 8.27
N CYS A 212 -2.52 -0.82 6.96
CA CYS A 212 -3.60 -0.50 6.02
C CYS A 212 -4.57 -1.69 5.94
N ARG A 213 -5.89 -1.40 5.92
CA ARG A 213 -6.92 -2.43 5.87
C ARG A 213 -7.77 -2.39 4.59
N CYS A 214 -7.48 -1.47 3.68
CA CYS A 214 -8.13 -1.44 2.37
C CYS A 214 -7.08 -1.15 1.29
N VAL A 215 -6.96 -2.03 0.31
CA VAL A 215 -5.99 -1.91 -0.79
C VAL A 215 -6.71 -1.96 -2.14
N GLU A 216 -6.16 -1.28 -3.12
CA GLU A 216 -6.77 -1.12 -4.44
C GLU A 216 -6.04 -1.97 -5.49
N LEU A 217 -6.83 -2.57 -6.39
CA LEU A 217 -6.36 -3.44 -7.46
C LEU A 217 -7.05 -3.02 -8.77
N ASP A 218 -6.32 -2.28 -9.62
CA ASP A 218 -6.80 -1.93 -10.97
C ASP A 218 -6.49 -3.09 -11.92
N CYS A 219 -7.50 -3.92 -12.13
CA CYS A 219 -7.37 -5.19 -12.83
C CYS A 219 -7.59 -4.99 -14.33
N TRP A 220 -6.61 -5.39 -15.13
CA TRP A 220 -6.62 -5.26 -16.58
C TRP A 220 -6.39 -6.60 -17.25
N LYS A 221 -6.88 -6.70 -18.47
CA LYS A 221 -6.72 -7.89 -19.31
C LYS A 221 -5.24 -8.04 -19.69
N GLY A 222 -4.64 -9.16 -19.28
CA GLY A 222 -3.30 -9.51 -19.72
C GLY A 222 -3.31 -9.98 -21.18
N ARG A 223 -2.23 -9.73 -21.88
CA ARG A 223 -2.09 -9.94 -23.33
C ARG A 223 -1.17 -11.11 -23.69
N THR A 224 -0.69 -11.85 -22.69
CA THR A 224 0.17 -13.02 -22.93
C THR A 224 -0.66 -14.21 -23.41
N ALA A 225 0.03 -15.23 -23.95
CA ALA A 225 -0.61 -16.47 -24.42
C ALA A 225 -1.32 -17.22 -23.30
N GLU A 226 -0.86 -17.08 -22.08
CA GLU A 226 -1.44 -17.70 -20.89
C GLU A 226 -2.71 -16.99 -20.42
N GLU A 227 -3.02 -15.83 -20.99
CA GLU A 227 -4.21 -15.02 -20.65
C GLU A 227 -4.32 -14.74 -19.15
N GLU A 228 -3.20 -14.31 -18.52
CA GLU A 228 -3.15 -14.01 -17.10
C GLU A 228 -3.54 -12.54 -16.83
N PRO A 229 -4.50 -12.27 -15.93
CA PRO A 229 -4.85 -10.89 -15.61
C PRO A 229 -3.69 -10.17 -14.92
N VAL A 230 -3.62 -8.86 -15.14
CA VAL A 230 -2.54 -8.00 -14.63
C VAL A 230 -3.12 -6.84 -13.83
N ILE A 231 -2.27 -6.20 -13.03
CA ILE A 231 -2.58 -4.96 -12.32
C ILE A 231 -1.66 -3.87 -12.85
N THR A 232 -2.24 -2.74 -13.24
CA THR A 232 -1.53 -1.56 -13.74
C THR A 232 -2.46 -0.35 -13.72
N HIS A 233 -1.90 0.85 -13.79
CA HIS A 233 -2.69 2.08 -13.97
C HIS A 233 -2.96 2.25 -15.47
N GLY A 234 -4.14 1.89 -15.92
CA GLY A 234 -4.51 1.86 -17.35
C GLY A 234 -4.31 3.20 -18.05
N PHE A 235 -4.00 3.13 -19.34
CA PHE A 235 -3.73 4.29 -20.21
C PHE A 235 -2.57 5.18 -19.75
N THR A 236 -1.63 4.64 -18.98
CA THR A 236 -0.44 5.34 -18.51
C THR A 236 0.82 4.55 -18.88
N MET A 237 1.98 5.10 -18.55
CA MET A 237 3.29 4.44 -18.74
C MET A 237 3.76 3.76 -17.45
N THR A 238 2.85 3.19 -16.68
CA THR A 238 3.20 2.39 -15.50
C THR A 238 3.38 0.92 -15.91
N THR A 239 4.24 0.20 -15.20
CA THR A 239 4.49 -1.22 -15.52
C THR A 239 3.37 -2.11 -14.99
N GLU A 240 3.18 -3.25 -15.64
CA GLU A 240 2.21 -4.28 -15.25
C GLU A 240 2.83 -5.24 -14.22
N ILE A 241 2.02 -5.72 -13.27
CA ILE A 241 2.38 -6.80 -12.34
C ILE A 241 1.29 -7.87 -12.38
N SER A 242 1.64 -9.09 -11.98
CA SER A 242 0.73 -10.25 -12.00
C SER A 242 -0.36 -10.11 -10.94
N PHE A 243 -1.62 -10.23 -11.34
CA PHE A 243 -2.75 -10.29 -10.42
C PHE A 243 -2.57 -11.43 -9.41
N LYS A 244 -2.17 -12.63 -9.88
CA LYS A 244 -1.96 -13.79 -9.03
C LYS A 244 -0.91 -13.53 -7.94
N GLU A 245 0.25 -12.95 -8.32
CA GLU A 245 1.32 -12.63 -7.35
C GLU A 245 0.85 -11.60 -6.32
N VAL A 246 -0.02 -10.65 -6.71
CA VAL A 246 -0.60 -9.67 -5.78
C VAL A 246 -1.53 -10.39 -4.78
N ILE A 247 -2.40 -11.28 -5.24
CA ILE A 247 -3.29 -12.06 -4.36
C ILE A 247 -2.46 -12.91 -3.36
N GLU A 248 -1.36 -13.52 -3.83
CA GLU A 248 -0.42 -14.27 -2.97
C GLU A 248 0.23 -13.35 -1.92
N ALA A 249 0.67 -12.15 -2.31
CA ALA A 249 1.29 -11.18 -1.39
C ALA A 249 0.29 -10.70 -0.33
N ILE A 250 -0.97 -10.46 -0.74
CA ILE A 250 -2.04 -10.07 0.19
C ILE A 250 -2.29 -11.22 1.18
N ALA A 251 -2.46 -12.45 0.71
CA ALA A 251 -2.67 -13.62 1.58
C ALA A 251 -1.53 -13.78 2.59
N GLU A 252 -0.28 -13.59 2.14
CA GLU A 252 0.92 -13.69 2.99
C GLU A 252 0.90 -12.68 4.15
N CYS A 253 0.41 -11.46 3.90
CA CYS A 253 0.55 -10.35 4.85
C CYS A 253 -0.74 -9.90 5.53
N ALA A 254 -1.89 -10.39 5.05
CA ALA A 254 -3.24 -9.93 5.45
C ALA A 254 -3.41 -9.78 6.96
N PHE A 255 -2.97 -10.77 7.73
CA PHE A 255 -3.27 -10.85 9.17
C PHE A 255 -2.00 -10.95 10.03
N LYS A 256 -0.84 -10.49 9.51
CA LYS A 256 0.41 -10.50 10.30
C LYS A 256 0.44 -9.42 11.39
N THR A 257 -0.16 -8.26 11.12
CA THR A 257 -0.10 -7.11 12.05
C THR A 257 -1.45 -6.80 12.69
N SER A 258 -2.54 -7.37 12.18
CA SER A 258 -3.88 -7.13 12.69
C SER A 258 -4.79 -8.30 12.29
N PRO A 259 -5.68 -8.77 13.17
CA PRO A 259 -6.67 -9.80 12.83
C PRO A 259 -7.91 -9.22 12.12
N PHE A 260 -8.05 -7.89 12.07
CA PHE A 260 -9.27 -7.25 11.56
C PHE A 260 -9.34 -7.34 10.03
N PRO A 261 -10.55 -7.23 9.46
CA PRO A 261 -10.77 -7.56 8.04
C PRO A 261 -9.95 -6.70 7.09
N ILE A 262 -9.76 -7.25 5.88
CA ILE A 262 -9.16 -6.53 4.75
C ILE A 262 -10.22 -6.36 3.67
N LEU A 263 -10.26 -5.18 3.08
CA LEU A 263 -11.09 -4.86 1.94
C LEU A 263 -10.22 -4.78 0.68
N LEU A 264 -10.62 -5.51 -0.36
CA LEU A 264 -9.99 -5.42 -1.67
C LEU A 264 -10.88 -4.55 -2.55
N SER A 265 -10.42 -3.36 -2.87
CA SER A 265 -11.13 -2.43 -3.76
C SER A 265 -10.70 -2.76 -5.19
N PHE A 266 -11.53 -3.48 -5.92
CA PHE A 266 -11.28 -3.81 -7.32
C PHE A 266 -11.82 -2.69 -8.22
N GLU A 267 -10.98 -2.24 -9.16
CA GLU A 267 -11.40 -1.59 -10.39
C GLU A 267 -11.25 -2.61 -11.52
N ASN A 268 -12.36 -3.14 -11.99
CA ASN A 268 -12.34 -4.25 -12.92
C ASN A 268 -12.45 -3.76 -14.37
N HIS A 269 -11.33 -3.71 -15.08
CA HIS A 269 -11.24 -3.36 -16.50
C HIS A 269 -11.00 -4.60 -17.38
N VAL A 270 -11.18 -5.81 -16.83
CA VAL A 270 -10.96 -7.07 -17.55
C VAL A 270 -12.22 -7.43 -18.36
N ASP A 271 -12.18 -7.16 -19.66
CA ASP A 271 -13.29 -7.45 -20.58
C ASP A 271 -13.39 -8.93 -21.01
N SER A 272 -12.47 -9.77 -20.53
CA SER A 272 -12.41 -11.21 -20.84
C SER A 272 -13.10 -12.04 -19.74
N PRO A 273 -14.23 -12.71 -20.02
CA PRO A 273 -14.86 -13.58 -19.02
C PRO A 273 -13.91 -14.69 -18.53
N LYS A 274 -13.06 -15.21 -19.40
CA LYS A 274 -12.06 -16.24 -19.04
C LYS A 274 -11.07 -15.71 -18.01
N GLN A 275 -10.57 -14.49 -18.19
CA GLN A 275 -9.63 -13.87 -17.23
C GLN A 275 -10.35 -13.48 -15.93
N GLN A 276 -11.60 -13.01 -16.00
CA GLN A 276 -12.39 -12.73 -14.79
C GLN A 276 -12.62 -14.04 -13.98
N ALA A 277 -12.85 -15.17 -14.66
CA ALA A 277 -12.97 -16.47 -14.00
C ALA A 277 -11.65 -16.85 -13.29
N LYS A 278 -10.50 -16.60 -13.93
CA LYS A 278 -9.18 -16.81 -13.30
C LYS A 278 -9.00 -15.92 -12.06
N MET A 279 -9.39 -14.63 -12.14
CA MET A 279 -9.32 -13.73 -10.98
C MET A 279 -10.11 -14.28 -9.79
N ALA A 280 -11.36 -14.72 -10.05
CA ALA A 280 -12.22 -15.30 -9.03
C ALA A 280 -11.62 -16.60 -8.46
N GLU A 281 -11.09 -17.44 -9.34
CA GLU A 281 -10.44 -18.70 -8.94
C GLU A 281 -9.22 -18.45 -8.05
N TYR A 282 -8.35 -17.51 -8.42
CA TYR A 282 -7.16 -17.15 -7.60
C TYR A 282 -7.59 -16.65 -6.22
N CYS A 283 -8.62 -15.80 -6.15
CA CYS A 283 -9.13 -15.34 -4.86
C CYS A 283 -9.62 -16.51 -4.00
N ARG A 284 -10.40 -17.42 -4.58
CA ARG A 284 -10.95 -18.59 -3.85
C ARG A 284 -9.83 -19.53 -3.38
N LEU A 285 -8.90 -19.88 -4.28
CA LEU A 285 -7.87 -20.88 -3.98
C LEU A 285 -6.82 -20.36 -3.01
N ILE A 286 -6.40 -19.10 -3.16
CA ILE A 286 -5.28 -18.54 -2.40
C ILE A 286 -5.75 -18.04 -1.03
N PHE A 287 -6.89 -17.37 -0.97
CA PHE A 287 -7.44 -16.87 0.32
C PHE A 287 -8.17 -17.97 1.11
N GLY A 288 -8.72 -18.96 0.42
CA GLY A 288 -9.45 -20.07 1.08
C GLY A 288 -10.53 -19.54 2.04
N ASP A 289 -10.52 -20.03 3.27
CA ASP A 289 -11.52 -19.69 4.30
C ASP A 289 -11.49 -18.21 4.72
N ALA A 290 -10.42 -17.50 4.40
CA ALA A 290 -10.35 -16.06 4.69
C ALA A 290 -11.26 -15.25 3.76
N LEU A 291 -11.51 -15.72 2.53
CA LEU A 291 -12.38 -15.00 1.58
C LEU A 291 -13.84 -15.09 2.03
N LEU A 292 -14.47 -13.93 2.22
CA LEU A 292 -15.89 -13.88 2.62
C LEU A 292 -16.77 -14.01 1.37
N MET A 293 -17.20 -15.22 1.08
CA MET A 293 -18.00 -15.53 -0.11
C MET A 293 -19.50 -15.25 0.08
N GLU A 294 -19.99 -15.37 1.32
CA GLU A 294 -21.42 -15.21 1.63
C GLU A 294 -21.58 -14.33 2.85
N PRO A 295 -22.70 -13.60 2.96
CA PRO A 295 -22.99 -12.88 4.20
C PRO A 295 -22.99 -13.83 5.40
N LEU A 296 -22.54 -13.32 6.54
CA LEU A 296 -22.61 -14.08 7.79
C LEU A 296 -24.07 -14.34 8.14
N GLU A 297 -24.38 -15.51 8.67
CA GLU A 297 -25.73 -15.94 9.03
C GLU A 297 -26.44 -14.89 9.94
N LYS A 298 -25.70 -14.33 10.88
CA LYS A 298 -26.20 -13.31 11.82
C LYS A 298 -26.50 -11.97 11.13
N TYR A 299 -25.89 -11.71 9.97
CA TYR A 299 -25.97 -10.43 9.26
C TYR A 299 -26.37 -10.62 7.81
N PRO A 300 -27.58 -11.16 7.53
CA PRO A 300 -28.05 -11.29 6.14
C PRO A 300 -28.24 -9.94 5.47
N LEU A 301 -28.15 -9.91 4.13
CA LEU A 301 -28.32 -8.68 3.33
C LEU A 301 -29.81 -8.32 3.24
N GLU A 302 -30.39 -7.94 4.36
CA GLU A 302 -31.81 -7.59 4.49
C GLU A 302 -31.98 -6.16 5.05
N SER A 303 -33.05 -5.51 4.66
CA SER A 303 -33.35 -4.15 5.13
C SER A 303 -33.50 -4.15 6.67
N GLY A 304 -32.81 -3.21 7.31
CA GLY A 304 -32.86 -3.07 8.78
C GLY A 304 -31.83 -3.88 9.53
N VAL A 305 -31.13 -4.81 8.86
CA VAL A 305 -30.02 -5.55 9.49
C VAL A 305 -28.75 -4.72 9.36
N PRO A 306 -28.03 -4.44 10.47
CA PRO A 306 -26.78 -3.70 10.39
C PRO A 306 -25.68 -4.53 9.73
N LEU A 307 -24.61 -3.87 9.29
CA LEU A 307 -23.39 -4.57 8.83
C LEU A 307 -22.72 -5.28 10.01
N PRO A 308 -22.01 -6.38 9.78
CA PRO A 308 -21.20 -7.00 10.82
C PRO A 308 -20.12 -6.04 11.33
N SER A 309 -19.64 -6.28 12.52
CA SER A 309 -18.55 -5.50 13.11
C SER A 309 -17.19 -5.96 12.58
N PRO A 310 -16.13 -5.14 12.74
CA PRO A 310 -14.76 -5.63 12.48
C PRO A 310 -14.44 -6.90 13.29
N MET A 311 -14.97 -7.03 14.50
CA MET A 311 -14.78 -8.21 15.36
C MET A 311 -15.46 -9.45 14.76
N ASP A 312 -16.68 -9.31 14.23
CA ASP A 312 -17.37 -10.42 13.55
C ASP A 312 -16.63 -10.86 12.28
N LEU A 313 -15.89 -9.93 11.67
CA LEU A 313 -15.18 -10.14 10.41
C LEU A 313 -13.68 -10.45 10.60
N MET A 314 -13.24 -10.79 11.81
CA MET A 314 -11.82 -11.12 12.05
C MET A 314 -11.37 -12.24 11.12
N TYR A 315 -10.17 -12.06 10.56
CA TYR A 315 -9.52 -12.97 9.62
C TYR A 315 -10.29 -13.14 8.30
N LYS A 316 -11.14 -12.15 7.94
CA LYS A 316 -11.88 -12.19 6.66
C LYS A 316 -11.37 -11.14 5.69
N ILE A 317 -11.41 -11.52 4.40
CA ILE A 317 -11.08 -10.66 3.25
C ILE A 317 -12.39 -10.44 2.49
N LEU A 318 -12.75 -9.17 2.31
CA LEU A 318 -13.98 -8.76 1.61
C LEU A 318 -13.61 -8.11 0.28
N VAL A 319 -14.37 -8.42 -0.76
CA VAL A 319 -14.18 -7.82 -2.09
C VAL A 319 -15.22 -6.72 -2.31
N LYS A 320 -14.73 -5.52 -2.66
CA LYS A 320 -15.55 -4.41 -3.17
C LYS A 320 -15.43 -4.43 -4.70
N ASN A 321 -16.55 -4.60 -5.39
CA ASN A 321 -16.60 -4.58 -6.85
C ASN A 321 -18.06 -4.33 -7.29
N LYS A 322 -18.26 -3.95 -8.53
CA LYS A 322 -19.60 -3.90 -9.12
C LYS A 322 -20.15 -5.33 -9.27
N LYS A 323 -21.43 -5.51 -9.01
CA LYS A 323 -22.14 -6.77 -9.23
C LYS A 323 -22.87 -6.77 -10.57
N LYS A 324 -23.04 -7.93 -11.14
CA LYS A 324 -23.92 -8.15 -12.30
C LYS A 324 -25.34 -7.76 -11.89
N SER A 325 -25.95 -6.82 -12.63
CA SER A 325 -27.34 -6.44 -12.36
C SER A 325 -28.29 -7.53 -12.87
N HIS A 326 -29.03 -8.15 -11.95
CA HIS A 326 -30.14 -9.00 -12.32
C HIS A 326 -31.30 -8.09 -12.76
N LYS A 327 -31.56 -8.02 -14.06
CA LYS A 327 -32.83 -7.46 -14.53
C LYS A 327 -33.92 -8.43 -14.10
N SER A 328 -34.74 -8.02 -13.13
CA SER A 328 -35.92 -8.77 -12.75
C SER A 328 -36.83 -8.86 -13.99
N SER A 329 -37.06 -10.08 -14.49
CA SER A 329 -38.01 -10.35 -15.54
C SER A 329 -39.42 -10.38 -14.93
N GLU A 330 -39.98 -9.21 -14.62
CA GLU A 330 -41.36 -9.11 -14.28
C GLU A 330 -42.04 -7.94 -15.03
N GLY A 331 -42.95 -8.31 -15.88
CA GLY A 331 -44.09 -7.48 -16.26
C GLY A 331 -43.91 -6.51 -17.41
N SER A 332 -44.48 -6.91 -18.52
CA SER A 332 -44.80 -6.11 -19.68
C SER A 332 -45.43 -4.74 -19.38
N GLY A 333 -44.99 -3.75 -20.05
CA GLY A 333 -45.85 -2.59 -20.33
C GLY A 333 -45.30 -1.22 -19.96
N LYS A 334 -44.93 -0.52 -21.00
CA LYS A 334 -44.96 0.94 -21.15
C LYS A 334 -43.83 1.80 -20.64
N LYS A 335 -43.24 2.39 -21.63
CA LYS A 335 -42.59 3.69 -21.78
C LYS A 335 -41.07 3.76 -21.67
N LYS A 336 -40.50 3.77 -22.88
CA LYS A 336 -39.23 4.45 -23.14
C LYS A 336 -39.31 5.90 -22.66
N LEU A 337 -38.42 6.24 -21.74
CA LEU A 337 -37.81 7.60 -21.67
C LEU A 337 -36.79 7.60 -20.51
N SER A 338 -35.62 8.09 -20.84
CA SER A 338 -34.49 8.39 -19.94
C SER A 338 -33.57 7.20 -19.53
N GLU A 339 -32.94 6.61 -20.54
CA GLU A 339 -31.68 5.90 -20.30
C GLU A 339 -30.55 6.64 -21.04
N GLN A 340 -30.26 7.84 -20.55
CA GLN A 340 -29.04 8.56 -20.91
C GLN A 340 -28.70 9.50 -19.75
N ALA A 341 -28.08 8.96 -18.73
CA ALA A 341 -27.27 9.72 -17.76
C ALA A 341 -26.84 8.82 -16.61
N SER A 342 -25.92 7.91 -16.84
CA SER A 342 -25.22 7.27 -15.74
C SER A 342 -23.83 6.78 -16.14
N ASN A 343 -23.15 7.60 -16.91
CA ASN A 343 -21.73 7.41 -17.12
C ASN A 343 -21.09 8.78 -17.11
N THR A 344 -20.49 9.09 -16.04
CA THR A 344 -19.38 10.01 -15.85
C THR A 344 -19.33 10.53 -14.42
N TYR A 345 -18.36 10.07 -13.71
CA TYR A 345 -17.60 10.89 -12.77
C TYR A 345 -16.61 10.01 -12.02
N SER A 346 -15.39 9.96 -12.50
CA SER A 346 -14.26 9.66 -11.67
C SER A 346 -13.65 10.99 -11.24
N ASP A 347 -13.43 11.12 -9.97
CA ASP A 347 -13.01 12.35 -9.32
C ASP A 347 -11.51 12.61 -9.61
N SER A 348 -11.26 13.72 -10.30
CA SER A 348 -9.90 14.22 -10.47
C SER A 348 -9.67 15.37 -9.49
N SER A 349 -9.01 15.10 -8.39
CA SER A 349 -8.52 16.17 -7.52
C SER A 349 -7.27 16.79 -8.16
N SER A 350 -7.45 17.89 -8.86
CA SER A 350 -6.36 18.71 -9.36
C SER A 350 -6.02 19.79 -8.34
N VAL A 351 -4.78 19.77 -7.88
CA VAL A 351 -4.23 20.82 -7.03
C VAL A 351 -3.85 22.00 -7.94
N PHE A 352 -4.45 23.15 -7.68
CA PHE A 352 -4.16 24.39 -8.38
C PHE A 352 -2.92 25.09 -7.79
N GLU A 353 -1.93 25.36 -8.61
CA GLU A 353 -0.92 26.38 -8.31
C GLU A 353 -1.22 27.63 -9.15
N PRO A 354 -1.12 28.84 -8.58
CA PRO A 354 -1.39 30.05 -9.34
C PRO A 354 -0.18 30.58 -10.11
N SER A 355 -0.34 30.81 -11.39
CA SER A 355 0.66 31.50 -12.21
C SER A 355 0.14 32.87 -12.67
N SER A 356 1.03 33.85 -12.62
CA SER A 356 0.78 35.27 -12.88
C SER A 356 0.56 35.59 -14.36
N PRO A 357 -0.08 36.75 -14.69
CA PRO A 357 -0.54 37.05 -16.04
C PRO A 357 0.48 37.80 -16.90
N GLY A 358 0.46 37.50 -18.19
CA GLY A 358 1.17 38.25 -19.21
C GLY A 358 0.25 38.58 -20.38
N ALA A 359 0.16 39.87 -20.73
CA ALA A 359 -0.72 40.42 -21.73
C ALA A 359 -0.26 40.22 -23.18
N GLY A 360 -1.20 40.23 -24.08
CA GLY A 360 -0.89 40.32 -25.51
C GLY A 360 -2.06 40.08 -26.46
N GLU A 361 -2.68 41.18 -26.92
CA GLU A 361 -3.73 41.21 -27.95
C GLU A 361 -3.20 40.94 -29.37
N ALA A 362 -4.00 40.35 -30.22
CA ALA A 362 -4.22 40.84 -31.60
C ALA A 362 -5.18 39.97 -32.38
N ASP A 363 -6.14 40.67 -32.99
CA ASP A 363 -7.16 40.21 -33.94
C ASP A 363 -6.61 39.70 -35.27
N THR A 364 -7.35 38.83 -35.93
CA THR A 364 -7.81 39.01 -37.32
C THR A 364 -8.76 37.92 -37.78
N GLU A 365 -9.77 38.39 -38.51
CA GLU A 365 -10.83 37.63 -39.17
C GLU A 365 -10.36 36.97 -40.49
N SER A 366 -11.03 35.92 -40.91
CA SER A 366 -11.81 35.74 -42.18
C SER A 366 -11.85 34.31 -42.70
N ASP A 367 -13.05 33.90 -42.94
CA ASP A 367 -13.79 33.39 -44.09
C ASP A 367 -13.56 31.94 -44.58
N ASP A 368 -14.71 31.31 -44.56
CA ASP A 368 -15.30 30.24 -45.36
C ASP A 368 -14.46 29.36 -46.30
N ASP A 369 -14.68 28.04 -46.19
CA ASP A 369 -15.26 27.24 -47.29
C ASP A 369 -15.51 25.80 -46.84
N ASP A 370 -16.67 25.30 -47.28
CA ASP A 370 -17.17 23.95 -47.12
C ASP A 370 -16.32 22.89 -47.81
N ASP A 371 -16.10 21.74 -47.13
CA ASP A 371 -16.10 20.45 -47.83
C ASP A 371 -16.35 19.31 -46.85
N ASP A 372 -17.43 18.58 -47.12
CA ASP A 372 -17.84 17.33 -46.47
C ASP A 372 -16.76 16.24 -46.63
N ASP A 373 -16.19 15.78 -45.52
CA ASP A 373 -15.60 14.45 -45.51
C ASP A 373 -15.83 13.81 -44.14
N ASP A 374 -16.62 12.73 -44.21
CA ASP A 374 -17.12 11.95 -43.12
C ASP A 374 -15.95 11.21 -42.41
N CYS A 375 -15.22 11.92 -41.57
CA CYS A 375 -14.19 11.31 -40.71
C CYS A 375 -14.72 11.26 -39.27
N LYS A 376 -15.06 10.07 -38.84
CA LYS A 376 -15.45 9.80 -37.47
C LYS A 376 -14.30 10.24 -36.53
N LYS A 377 -14.39 11.44 -36.03
CA LYS A 377 -13.53 11.92 -34.95
C LYS A 377 -13.97 11.18 -33.68
N SER A 378 -13.21 10.18 -33.30
CA SER A 378 -13.27 9.69 -31.92
C SER A 378 -12.79 10.84 -31.05
N SER A 379 -13.68 11.48 -30.33
CA SER A 379 -13.30 12.45 -29.32
C SER A 379 -12.48 11.72 -28.24
N MET A 380 -11.19 11.97 -28.21
CA MET A 380 -10.39 11.61 -27.06
C MET A 380 -10.82 12.56 -25.93
N ASP A 381 -11.66 12.06 -25.06
CA ASP A 381 -12.03 12.75 -23.84
C ASP A 381 -10.85 12.64 -22.89
N GLU A 382 -10.13 13.73 -22.70
CA GLU A 382 -9.02 13.78 -21.75
C GLU A 382 -9.53 13.57 -20.33
N GLY A 383 -9.21 12.42 -19.74
CA GLY A 383 -9.37 12.20 -18.32
C GLY A 383 -10.41 11.17 -17.88
N THR A 384 -10.95 10.34 -18.77
CA THR A 384 -11.79 9.22 -18.34
C THR A 384 -10.93 7.96 -18.25
N ALA A 385 -10.71 7.49 -17.03
CA ALA A 385 -10.35 6.10 -16.80
C ALA A 385 -11.37 5.24 -17.58
N GLY A 386 -10.91 4.32 -18.39
CA GLY A 386 -11.79 3.47 -19.19
C GLY A 386 -12.88 2.87 -18.32
N SER A 387 -14.11 2.84 -18.82
CA SER A 387 -15.25 2.33 -18.05
C SER A 387 -14.95 0.89 -17.58
N GLU A 388 -15.28 0.61 -16.33
CA GLU A 388 -15.11 -0.74 -15.78
C GLU A 388 -15.92 -1.76 -16.59
N ALA A 389 -15.36 -2.93 -16.75
CA ALA A 389 -16.01 -4.05 -17.45
C ALA A 389 -17.18 -4.58 -16.61
N MET A 390 -18.18 -5.13 -17.27
CA MET A 390 -19.28 -5.80 -16.59
C MET A 390 -18.76 -7.04 -15.85
N ALA A 391 -19.08 -7.15 -14.57
CA ALA A 391 -18.69 -8.29 -13.76
C ALA A 391 -19.36 -9.57 -14.25
N THR A 392 -18.58 -10.65 -14.40
CA THR A 392 -19.13 -11.99 -14.65
C THR A 392 -19.82 -12.50 -13.38
N GLU A 393 -20.53 -13.61 -13.50
CA GLU A 393 -21.16 -14.25 -12.34
C GLU A 393 -20.13 -14.66 -11.29
N GLU A 394 -19.00 -15.22 -11.73
CA GLU A 394 -17.91 -15.65 -10.85
C GLU A 394 -17.36 -14.48 -10.03
N MET A 395 -17.12 -13.32 -10.68
CA MET A 395 -16.65 -12.10 -9.99
C MET A 395 -17.74 -11.52 -9.09
N SER A 396 -19.00 -11.53 -9.53
CA SER A 396 -20.14 -11.03 -8.73
C SER A 396 -20.33 -11.83 -7.45
N ASN A 397 -20.06 -13.12 -7.49
CA ASN A 397 -20.18 -14.04 -6.34
C ASN A 397 -19.12 -13.77 -5.24
N LEU A 398 -18.06 -13.01 -5.53
CA LEU A 398 -17.09 -12.58 -4.53
C LEU A 398 -17.60 -11.42 -3.68
N VAL A 399 -18.65 -10.72 -4.12
CA VAL A 399 -19.09 -9.45 -3.55
C VAL A 399 -20.36 -9.65 -2.72
N ASN A 400 -20.35 -9.18 -1.48
CA ASN A 400 -21.55 -9.22 -0.64
C ASN A 400 -21.81 -7.88 0.06
N TYR A 401 -21.13 -7.57 1.16
CA TYR A 401 -21.41 -6.37 1.98
C TYR A 401 -21.04 -5.03 1.34
N ILE A 402 -20.06 -5.01 0.43
CA ILE A 402 -19.45 -3.75 -0.04
C ILE A 402 -19.53 -3.67 -1.56
N GLN A 403 -20.25 -2.62 -2.05
CA GLN A 403 -20.36 -2.31 -3.49
C GLN A 403 -20.06 -0.83 -3.71
N PRO A 404 -19.45 -0.42 -4.81
CA PRO A 404 -19.28 0.99 -5.16
C PRO A 404 -20.64 1.58 -5.46
N VAL A 405 -20.90 2.81 -4.97
CA VAL A 405 -22.13 3.56 -5.24
C VAL A 405 -21.73 4.88 -5.88
N UNK A 406 -22.39 5.19 -6.79
CA UNK A 406 -22.11 6.40 -7.51
C UNK A 406 -22.50 7.56 -6.67
N UNK A 407 -21.81 8.45 -6.78
CA UNK A 407 -22.23 9.58 -6.02
C UNK A 407 -23.44 10.10 -6.67
N UNK A 408 -24.31 10.22 -5.95
CA UNK A 408 -25.55 10.76 -6.41
C UNK A 408 -25.40 12.21 -6.58
N UNK A 409 -25.76 12.56 -7.60
CA UNK A 409 -25.74 13.98 -7.83
C UNK A 409 -26.45 14.70 -6.74
N UNK A 410 -26.50 15.72 -6.69
CA UNK A 410 -27.12 16.55 -5.67
C UNK A 410 -28.49 16.18 -5.24
N UNK A 411 -29.08 15.83 -5.97
CA UNK A 411 -30.41 15.38 -5.68
C UNK A 411 -30.42 14.05 -4.91
N UNK A 412 -29.73 13.41 -5.21
CA UNK A 412 -29.56 12.14 -4.53
C UNK A 412 -28.87 12.30 -3.18
N UNK A 413 -28.19 13.06 -3.15
CA UNK A 413 -27.51 13.36 -1.94
C UNK A 413 -28.38 13.80 -0.83
N UNK A 414 -29.18 14.30 -1.27
CA UNK A 414 -30.17 14.74 -0.34
C UNK A 414 -31.04 13.63 0.14
N LYS A 415 -31.29 12.72 -0.63
CA LYS A 415 -32.02 11.53 -0.18
C LYS A 415 -31.17 10.63 0.70
N PHE A 416 -29.90 10.53 0.38
CA PHE A 416 -28.94 9.75 1.15
C PHE A 416 -28.73 10.39 2.55
N GLN A 417 -28.48 11.67 2.57
CA GLN A 417 -28.33 12.42 3.84
C GLN A 417 -29.60 12.30 4.71
N LYS A 418 -30.76 12.30 4.10
CA LYS A 418 -32.03 12.14 4.84
C LYS A 418 -32.14 10.73 5.44
N LYS A 419 -31.71 9.69 4.71
CA LYS A 419 -31.70 8.30 5.22
C LYS A 419 -30.66 8.14 6.33
N GLU A 420 -29.47 8.71 6.18
CA GLU A 420 -28.43 8.71 7.23
C GLU A 420 -28.90 9.45 8.48
N THR A 421 -29.55 10.59 8.30
CA THR A 421 -30.09 11.39 9.41
C THR A 421 -31.20 10.62 10.15
N GLU A 422 -32.01 9.86 9.44
CA GLU A 422 -33.05 9.02 10.04
C GLU A 422 -32.45 7.82 10.78
N ALA A 423 -31.38 7.20 10.22
CA ALA A 423 -30.65 6.12 10.87
C ALA A 423 -29.94 6.62 12.15
N LEU A 424 -29.35 7.81 12.09
CA LEU A 424 -28.66 8.45 13.23
C LEU A 424 -29.63 8.87 14.35
N LYS A 425 -30.87 9.19 14.01
CA LYS A 425 -31.92 9.53 15.00
C LYS A 425 -32.32 8.35 15.89
N CYS A 426 -31.95 7.14 15.50
CA CYS A 426 -32.20 5.92 16.30
C CYS A 426 -31.12 5.65 17.34
N LEU A 427 -30.08 6.49 17.42
CA LEU A 427 -29.02 6.36 18.44
C LEU A 427 -29.37 7.22 19.67
N PRO A 428 -29.43 6.65 20.88
CA PRO A 428 -30.03 7.33 22.05
C PRO A 428 -29.27 8.52 22.63
N SER A 429 -28.11 8.90 22.11
CA SER A 429 -27.25 9.93 22.75
C SER A 429 -26.71 11.02 21.82
N TRP A 430 -27.18 11.10 20.56
CA TRP A 430 -26.59 12.03 19.57
C TRP A 430 -27.38 13.33 19.46
N LYS A 431 -26.69 14.46 19.57
CA LYS A 431 -27.29 15.80 19.40
C LYS A 431 -26.90 16.39 18.03
N PRO A 432 -27.84 17.01 17.30
CA PRO A 432 -27.60 17.49 15.93
C PRO A 432 -26.51 18.56 15.75
N LYS A 433 -26.02 19.15 16.83
CA LYS A 433 -24.97 20.18 16.76
C LYS A 433 -23.58 19.63 16.41
N ASP A 434 -23.38 18.31 16.51
CA ASP A 434 -22.09 17.70 16.24
C ASP A 434 -21.89 17.37 14.75
N LEU A 435 -22.94 17.51 13.94
CA LEU A 435 -22.90 17.25 12.50
C LEU A 435 -22.17 18.33 11.67
N SER A 436 -22.08 19.56 12.18
CA SER A 436 -21.45 20.67 11.45
C SER A 436 -19.94 20.49 11.27
N ASN A 437 -19.30 19.74 12.17
CA ASN A 437 -17.86 19.46 12.10
C ASN A 437 -17.52 18.23 11.26
N LEU A 438 -18.51 17.39 10.94
CA LEU A 438 -18.30 16.19 10.09
C LEU A 438 -18.45 16.47 8.60
N GLN A 439 -18.96 17.65 8.22
CA GLN A 439 -19.11 18.03 6.82
C GLN A 439 -17.78 18.32 6.10
N SER A 440 -16.69 18.47 6.85
CA SER A 440 -15.37 18.68 6.25
C SER A 440 -14.63 17.39 5.93
N LEU A 441 -15.15 16.24 6.37
CA LEU A 441 -14.54 14.92 6.11
C LEU A 441 -15.40 14.16 5.08
N ARG A 442 -15.45 14.67 3.86
CA ARG A 442 -16.04 13.94 2.75
C ARG A 442 -15.11 12.83 2.29
N TRP A 443 -15.63 11.64 2.28
CA TRP A 443 -14.96 10.48 1.72
C TRP A 443 -14.71 10.67 0.21
N ASN A 444 -13.46 10.68 -0.17
CA ASN A 444 -13.06 10.34 -1.52
C ASN A 444 -12.64 8.86 -1.50
N LEU A 445 -13.58 7.97 -1.81
CA LEU A 445 -13.33 6.57 -2.11
C LEU A 445 -13.48 6.39 -3.62
#